data_4ae76c5d934e4a327aedc7989a837645
#
_entry.id   4ae76c5d934e4a327aedc7989a837645
#
_cell.length_a   1.000
_cell.length_b   1.000
_cell.length_c   1.000
_cell.angle_alpha   90.00
_cell.angle_beta   90.00
_cell.angle_gamma   90.00
#
_symmetry.space_group_name_H-M   'P 1'
#
loop_
_entity.id
_entity.type
_entity.pdbx_description
1 polymer ?
#
loop_
_entity_poly.entity_id
_entity_poly.type
_entity_poly.pdbx_seq_one_letter_code
_entity_poly.pdbx_strand_id
1 'polypeptide(L)'
;KVSDLRSYWKPISTLASIALVLCAVFVGVVLYGYQILVGNHVNLLVLLLLGAALGATDPIGVKGVLSSVRAPHHLMVKLEGESLFNDAMCIALFMTLLNVLQGENFTVVGVLETLLYEIVVAVIIGWAFGLGILRLLRGKHEMESLILTTALLACGSYLVALFAHASAPIACVIGGLIVGNKWKEILQDREIREVNHFW
;
A
#
# COMPACT_ATOMS: atom_id res chain seq x y z
N LYS A 1 13.26 -7.58 -3.18
CA LYS A 1 13.03 -8.50 -4.33
C LYS A 1 11.72 -9.23 -4.11
N VAL A 2 11.01 -9.62 -5.20
CA VAL A 2 9.74 -10.39 -5.10
C VAL A 2 9.94 -11.72 -4.36
N SER A 3 11.10 -12.35 -4.53
CA SER A 3 11.49 -13.57 -3.81
C SER A 3 11.42 -13.42 -2.30
N ASP A 4 11.87 -12.27 -1.80
CA ASP A 4 11.98 -12.00 -0.37
C ASP A 4 10.59 -11.75 0.23
N LEU A 5 9.75 -10.95 -0.46
CA LEU A 5 8.34 -10.75 -0.09
C LEU A 5 7.57 -12.09 -0.06
N ARG A 6 7.79 -12.95 -1.06
CA ARG A 6 7.14 -14.26 -1.15
C ARG A 6 7.52 -15.17 0.02
N SER A 7 8.75 -15.09 0.52
CA SER A 7 9.19 -15.90 1.67
C SER A 7 8.54 -15.49 2.97
N TYR A 8 8.18 -14.19 3.12
CA TYR A 8 7.64 -13.64 4.36
C TYR A 8 6.17 -13.18 4.26
N TRP A 9 5.44 -13.55 3.20
CA TRP A 9 4.08 -13.07 2.96
C TRP A 9 3.11 -13.39 4.10
N LYS A 10 3.21 -14.60 4.72
CA LYS A 10 2.34 -14.98 5.83
C LYS A 10 2.49 -14.08 7.06
N PRO A 11 3.70 -13.91 7.64
CA PRO A 11 3.85 -12.99 8.77
C PRO A 11 3.53 -11.54 8.40
N ILE A 12 3.84 -11.09 7.18
CA ILE A 12 3.54 -9.74 6.70
C ILE A 12 2.02 -9.51 6.68
N SER A 13 1.27 -10.36 5.99
CA SER A 13 -0.18 -10.19 5.84
C SER A 13 -0.92 -10.35 7.18
N THR A 14 -0.49 -11.30 8.02
CA THR A 14 -1.09 -11.50 9.34
C THR A 14 -0.85 -10.30 10.24
N LEU A 15 0.36 -9.79 10.28
CA LEU A 15 0.73 -8.65 11.11
C LEU A 15 -0.02 -7.40 10.65
N ALA A 16 0.01 -7.09 9.36
CA ALA A 16 -0.66 -5.93 8.78
C ALA A 16 -2.18 -5.94 9.05
N SER A 17 -2.85 -7.09 8.89
CA SER A 17 -4.29 -7.18 9.07
C SER A 17 -4.70 -7.14 10.54
N ILE A 18 -4.08 -7.96 11.39
CA ILE A 18 -4.46 -8.09 12.80
C ILE A 18 -4.08 -6.83 13.57
N ALA A 19 -2.87 -6.30 13.37
CA ALA A 19 -2.42 -5.10 14.06
C ALA A 19 -3.31 -3.89 13.73
N LEU A 20 -3.68 -3.73 12.46
CA LEU A 20 -4.58 -2.67 12.01
C LEU A 20 -5.95 -2.75 12.68
N VAL A 21 -6.59 -3.93 12.67
CA VAL A 21 -7.90 -4.12 13.30
C VAL A 21 -7.83 -3.85 14.80
N LEU A 22 -6.79 -4.37 15.47
CA LEU A 22 -6.59 -4.14 16.90
C LEU A 22 -6.34 -2.65 17.20
N CYS A 23 -5.57 -1.95 16.37
CA CYS A 23 -5.33 -0.52 16.49
C CYS A 23 -6.63 0.27 16.32
N ALA A 24 -7.41 -0.02 15.27
CA ALA A 24 -8.67 0.65 15.01
C ALA A 24 -9.68 0.46 16.15
N VAL A 25 -9.81 -0.78 16.66
CA VAL A 25 -10.69 -1.09 17.79
C VAL A 25 -10.19 -0.41 19.07
N PHE A 26 -8.89 -0.48 19.36
CA PHE A 26 -8.32 0.13 20.56
C PHE A 26 -8.53 1.65 20.58
N VAL A 27 -8.18 2.33 19.49
CA VAL A 27 -8.38 3.79 19.37
C VAL A 27 -9.87 4.14 19.46
N GLY A 28 -10.73 3.41 18.71
CA GLY A 28 -12.15 3.66 18.72
C GLY A 28 -12.79 3.48 20.11
N VAL A 29 -12.44 2.42 20.83
CA VAL A 29 -12.97 2.15 22.18
C VAL A 29 -12.46 3.13 23.21
N VAL A 30 -11.17 3.47 23.18
CA VAL A 30 -10.57 4.47 24.11
C VAL A 30 -11.21 5.84 23.91
N LEU A 31 -11.37 6.28 22.67
CA LEU A 31 -12.01 7.55 22.36
C LEU A 31 -13.49 7.53 22.72
N TYR A 32 -14.19 6.42 22.51
CA TYR A 32 -15.59 6.27 22.90
C TYR A 32 -15.75 6.38 24.44
N GLY A 33 -14.88 5.70 25.20
CA GLY A 33 -14.87 5.81 26.65
C GLY A 33 -14.61 7.26 27.14
N TYR A 34 -13.67 7.96 26.51
CA TYR A 34 -13.41 9.37 26.77
C TYR A 34 -14.62 10.26 26.48
N GLN A 35 -15.32 10.05 25.38
CA GLN A 35 -16.52 10.79 25.01
C GLN A 35 -17.65 10.64 26.05
N ILE A 36 -17.84 9.42 26.58
CA ILE A 36 -18.81 9.18 27.65
C ILE A 36 -18.47 9.99 28.91
N LEU A 37 -17.17 10.05 29.28
CA LEU A 37 -16.70 10.80 30.47
C LEU A 37 -16.92 12.31 30.33
N VAL A 38 -16.80 12.83 29.10
CA VAL A 38 -16.95 14.28 28.83
C VAL A 38 -18.42 14.66 28.54
N GLY A 39 -19.33 13.67 28.46
CA GLY A 39 -20.75 13.91 28.18
C GLY A 39 -21.07 14.19 26.72
N ASN A 40 -20.16 13.83 25.79
CA ASN A 40 -20.38 13.93 24.36
C ASN A 40 -20.90 12.60 23.80
N HIS A 41 -21.64 12.68 22.70
CA HIS A 41 -22.20 11.51 22.02
C HIS A 41 -21.77 11.49 20.55
N VAL A 42 -20.62 10.88 20.28
CA VAL A 42 -20.16 10.61 18.92
C VAL A 42 -20.40 9.14 18.58
N ASN A 43 -20.85 8.87 17.35
CA ASN A 43 -21.07 7.51 16.91
C ASN A 43 -19.76 6.69 16.97
N LEU A 44 -19.82 5.50 17.56
CA LEU A 44 -18.66 4.57 17.65
C LEU A 44 -18.04 4.28 16.28
N LEU A 45 -18.85 4.17 15.22
CA LEU A 45 -18.35 3.95 13.86
C LEU A 45 -17.40 5.07 13.38
N VAL A 46 -17.70 6.35 13.74
CA VAL A 46 -16.82 7.48 13.41
C VAL A 46 -15.49 7.37 14.13
N LEU A 47 -15.49 6.91 15.36
CA LEU A 47 -14.29 6.72 16.17
C LEU A 47 -13.46 5.52 15.67
N LEU A 48 -14.12 4.46 15.19
CA LEU A 48 -13.47 3.33 14.54
C LEU A 48 -12.87 3.74 13.19
N LEU A 49 -13.54 4.59 12.39
CA LEU A 49 -13.01 5.19 11.17
C LEU A 49 -11.72 5.97 11.45
N LEU A 50 -11.74 6.79 12.52
CA LEU A 50 -10.54 7.51 12.94
C LEU A 50 -9.42 6.54 13.33
N GLY A 51 -9.75 5.48 14.07
CA GLY A 51 -8.79 4.43 14.43
C GLY A 51 -8.21 3.70 13.22
N ALA A 52 -9.04 3.41 12.22
CA ALA A 52 -8.58 2.82 10.96
C ALA A 52 -7.62 3.77 10.21
N ALA A 53 -7.97 5.05 10.11
CA ALA A 53 -7.13 6.05 9.44
C ALA A 53 -5.76 6.25 10.14
N LEU A 54 -5.74 6.17 11.48
CA LEU A 54 -4.50 6.30 12.28
C LEU A 54 -3.69 5.00 12.33
N GLY A 55 -4.27 3.87 11.89
CA GLY A 55 -3.61 2.57 11.89
C GLY A 55 -2.59 2.38 10.78
N ALA A 56 -2.54 3.28 9.79
CA ALA A 56 -1.52 3.25 8.74
C ALA A 56 -0.12 3.48 9.31
N THR A 57 0.82 2.61 8.96
CA THR A 57 2.20 2.65 9.45
C THR A 57 3.17 3.05 8.34
N ASP A 58 4.00 4.07 8.59
CA ASP A 58 5.07 4.48 7.66
C ASP A 58 6.42 3.88 8.08
N PRO A 59 7.07 3.07 7.24
CA PRO A 59 8.34 2.46 7.56
C PRO A 59 9.54 3.42 7.36
N ILE A 60 9.36 4.59 6.73
CA ILE A 60 10.48 5.47 6.32
C ILE A 60 11.30 5.89 7.54
N GLY A 61 10.66 6.36 8.60
CA GLY A 61 11.34 6.76 9.82
C GLY A 61 12.05 5.60 10.51
N VAL A 62 11.37 4.46 10.61
CA VAL A 62 11.93 3.25 11.23
C VAL A 62 13.08 2.68 10.39
N LYS A 63 12.96 2.70 9.06
CA LYS A 63 14.00 2.26 8.13
C LYS A 63 15.28 3.09 8.28
N GLY A 64 15.16 4.40 8.43
CA GLY A 64 16.31 5.29 8.67
C GLY A 64 17.08 4.89 9.93
N VAL A 65 16.40 4.65 11.03
CA VAL A 65 17.02 4.18 12.30
C VAL A 65 17.60 2.78 12.15
N LEU A 66 16.86 1.82 11.58
CA LEU A 66 17.33 0.44 11.43
C LEU A 66 18.53 0.31 10.49
N SER A 67 18.60 1.13 9.44
CA SER A 67 19.76 1.17 8.55
C SER A 67 21.01 1.67 9.25
N SER A 68 20.88 2.63 10.17
CA SER A 68 22.00 3.16 10.94
C SER A 68 22.60 2.14 11.91
N VAL A 69 21.78 1.24 12.46
CA VAL A 69 22.22 0.14 13.35
C VAL A 69 22.51 -1.16 12.60
N ARG A 70 22.54 -1.15 11.25
CA ARG A 70 22.79 -2.30 10.40
C ARG A 70 21.87 -3.49 10.70
N ALA A 71 20.59 -3.22 10.85
CA ALA A 71 19.59 -4.25 11.10
C ALA A 71 19.60 -5.36 10.02
N PRO A 72 19.29 -6.61 10.39
CA PRO A 72 19.24 -7.71 9.44
C PRO A 72 18.28 -7.45 8.27
N HIS A 73 18.69 -7.81 7.05
CA HIS A 73 17.93 -7.60 5.82
C HIS A 73 16.50 -8.16 5.89
N HIS A 74 16.30 -9.32 6.52
CA HIS A 74 14.99 -9.94 6.65
C HIS A 74 14.00 -9.11 7.49
N LEU A 75 14.50 -8.34 8.46
CA LEU A 75 13.68 -7.42 9.27
C LEU A 75 13.21 -6.24 8.42
N MET A 76 14.11 -5.67 7.62
CA MET A 76 13.77 -4.59 6.70
C MET A 76 12.69 -5.00 5.70
N VAL A 77 12.84 -6.19 5.09
CA VAL A 77 11.84 -6.72 4.14
C VAL A 77 10.48 -6.93 4.79
N LYS A 78 10.45 -7.42 6.04
CA LYS A 78 9.18 -7.59 6.78
C LYS A 78 8.50 -6.27 7.08
N LEU A 79 9.25 -5.26 7.52
CA LEU A 79 8.71 -3.94 7.83
C LEU A 79 8.21 -3.21 6.57
N GLU A 80 9.00 -3.22 5.49
CA GLU A 80 8.57 -2.64 4.22
C GLU A 80 7.33 -3.36 3.65
N GLY A 81 7.30 -4.67 3.76
CA GLY A 81 6.17 -5.47 3.31
C GLY A 81 4.93 -5.28 4.18
N GLU A 82 5.10 -5.23 5.50
CA GLU A 82 4.01 -5.00 6.47
C GLU A 82 3.35 -3.65 6.21
N SER A 83 4.12 -2.57 6.15
CA SER A 83 3.60 -1.23 5.89
C SER A 83 2.85 -1.15 4.56
N LEU A 84 3.40 -1.74 3.50
CA LEU A 84 2.76 -1.77 2.19
C LEU A 84 1.38 -2.45 2.22
N PHE A 85 1.28 -3.60 2.90
CA PHE A 85 0.01 -4.30 3.07
C PHE A 85 -0.91 -3.57 4.04
N ASN A 86 -0.35 -2.96 5.08
CA ASN A 86 -1.10 -2.18 6.07
C ASN A 86 -1.81 -1.00 5.41
N ASP A 87 -1.15 -0.24 4.52
CA ASP A 87 -1.75 0.89 3.81
C ASP A 87 -2.96 0.45 2.98
N ALA A 88 -2.84 -0.66 2.25
CA ALA A 88 -3.94 -1.19 1.46
C ALA A 88 -5.10 -1.66 2.35
N MET A 89 -4.80 -2.38 3.44
CA MET A 89 -5.80 -2.87 4.40
C MET A 89 -6.47 -1.73 5.17
N CYS A 90 -5.73 -0.66 5.46
CA CYS A 90 -6.22 0.54 6.12
C CYS A 90 -7.30 1.23 5.28
N ILE A 91 -7.03 1.44 3.98
CA ILE A 91 -8.00 2.01 3.06
C ILE A 91 -9.25 1.13 2.96
N ALA A 92 -9.07 -0.18 2.82
CA ALA A 92 -10.17 -1.12 2.72
C ALA A 92 -11.03 -1.15 3.99
N LEU A 93 -10.43 -1.18 5.17
CA LEU A 93 -11.14 -1.11 6.45
C LEU A 93 -11.89 0.22 6.60
N PHE A 94 -11.24 1.34 6.25
CA PHE A 94 -11.83 2.67 6.30
C PHE A 94 -13.06 2.76 5.38
N MET A 95 -12.95 2.32 4.13
CA MET A 95 -14.07 2.33 3.17
C MET A 95 -15.22 1.43 3.62
N THR A 96 -14.91 0.25 4.16
CA THR A 96 -15.92 -0.64 4.74
C THR A 96 -16.69 0.02 5.87
N LEU A 97 -16.01 0.62 6.84
CA LEU A 97 -16.64 1.32 7.96
C LEU A 97 -17.45 2.55 7.49
N LEU A 98 -16.97 3.24 6.46
CA LEU A 98 -17.64 4.39 5.86
C LEU A 98 -18.96 3.96 5.20
N ASN A 99 -18.97 2.88 4.43
CA ASN A 99 -20.15 2.33 3.78
C ASN A 99 -21.20 1.92 4.83
N VAL A 100 -20.77 1.26 5.92
CA VAL A 100 -21.65 0.94 7.05
C VAL A 100 -22.23 2.19 7.71
N LEU A 101 -21.43 3.24 7.87
CA LEU A 101 -21.88 4.51 8.42
C LEU A 101 -22.91 5.20 7.52
N GLN A 102 -22.82 5.01 6.20
CA GLN A 102 -23.77 5.52 5.20
C GLN A 102 -25.05 4.68 5.11
N GLY A 103 -25.18 3.62 5.90
CA GLY A 103 -26.38 2.78 5.98
C GLY A 103 -26.38 1.57 5.06
N GLU A 104 -25.24 1.22 4.47
CA GLU A 104 -25.11 -0.03 3.74
C GLU A 104 -25.11 -1.23 4.70
N ASN A 105 -25.74 -2.32 4.27
CA ASN A 105 -25.79 -3.54 5.06
C ASN A 105 -24.42 -4.17 5.19
N PHE A 106 -23.88 -4.24 6.39
CA PHE A 106 -22.65 -4.94 6.67
C PHE A 106 -22.85 -6.45 6.51
N THR A 107 -22.17 -7.00 5.51
CA THR A 107 -22.08 -8.46 5.34
C THR A 107 -20.61 -8.82 5.20
N VAL A 108 -20.12 -9.75 5.98
CA VAL A 108 -18.72 -10.21 5.91
C VAL A 108 -18.36 -10.68 4.48
N VAL A 109 -19.31 -11.33 3.81
CA VAL A 109 -19.15 -11.78 2.42
C VAL A 109 -18.96 -10.58 1.47
N GLY A 110 -19.81 -9.55 1.59
CA GLY A 110 -19.69 -8.34 0.76
C GLY A 110 -18.37 -7.60 0.97
N VAL A 111 -17.87 -7.53 2.21
CA VAL A 111 -16.55 -6.96 2.50
C VAL A 111 -15.44 -7.77 1.83
N LEU A 112 -15.49 -9.11 1.92
CA LEU A 112 -14.50 -9.97 1.27
C LEU A 112 -14.56 -9.88 -0.26
N GLU A 113 -15.74 -9.77 -0.84
CA GLU A 113 -15.93 -9.57 -2.28
C GLU A 113 -15.34 -8.24 -2.73
N THR A 114 -15.60 -7.15 -2.02
CA THR A 114 -15.03 -5.83 -2.30
C THR A 114 -13.51 -5.84 -2.20
N LEU A 115 -12.97 -6.37 -1.11
CA LEU A 115 -11.51 -6.50 -0.94
C LEU A 115 -10.86 -7.33 -2.04
N LEU A 116 -11.48 -8.46 -2.40
CA LEU A 116 -10.97 -9.31 -3.47
C LEU A 116 -11.00 -8.59 -4.82
N TYR A 117 -12.10 -7.89 -5.12
CA TYR A 117 -12.21 -7.07 -6.32
C TYR A 117 -11.12 -5.99 -6.37
N GLU A 118 -10.96 -5.20 -5.30
CA GLU A 118 -9.98 -4.13 -5.21
C GLU A 118 -8.55 -4.64 -5.45
N ILE A 119 -8.20 -5.77 -4.83
CA ILE A 119 -6.86 -6.37 -4.98
C ILE A 119 -6.66 -6.92 -6.39
N VAL A 120 -7.60 -7.71 -6.90
CA VAL A 120 -7.46 -8.36 -8.22
C VAL A 120 -7.38 -7.32 -9.33
N VAL A 121 -8.25 -6.33 -9.32
CA VAL A 121 -8.25 -5.26 -10.34
C VAL A 121 -6.97 -4.42 -10.23
N ALA A 122 -6.50 -4.10 -9.02
CA ALA A 122 -5.24 -3.38 -8.80
C ALA A 122 -4.04 -4.16 -9.35
N VAL A 123 -3.98 -5.48 -9.12
CA VAL A 123 -2.91 -6.35 -9.67
C VAL A 123 -2.93 -6.33 -11.20
N ILE A 124 -4.10 -6.42 -11.83
CA ILE A 124 -4.23 -6.38 -13.30
C ILE A 124 -3.76 -5.03 -13.85
N ILE A 125 -4.18 -3.91 -13.23
CA ILE A 125 -3.78 -2.55 -13.64
C ILE A 125 -2.27 -2.39 -13.49
N GLY A 126 -1.72 -2.71 -12.32
CA GLY A 126 -0.28 -2.61 -12.06
C GLY A 126 0.54 -3.48 -13.01
N TRP A 127 0.07 -4.69 -13.31
CA TRP A 127 0.71 -5.58 -14.27
C TRP A 127 0.68 -4.99 -15.69
N ALA A 128 -0.45 -4.47 -16.14
CA ALA A 128 -0.59 -3.86 -17.47
C ALA A 128 0.32 -2.62 -17.61
N PHE A 129 0.33 -1.72 -16.61
CA PHE A 129 1.23 -0.56 -16.58
C PHE A 129 2.70 -0.99 -16.55
N GLY A 130 3.07 -1.93 -15.68
CA GLY A 130 4.43 -2.44 -15.59
C GLY A 130 4.95 -2.98 -16.93
N LEU A 131 4.14 -3.77 -17.65
CA LEU A 131 4.49 -4.27 -18.98
C LEU A 131 4.54 -3.15 -20.02
N GLY A 132 3.62 -2.21 -19.99
CA GLY A 132 3.60 -1.04 -20.87
C GLY A 132 4.88 -0.22 -20.72
N ILE A 133 5.25 0.08 -19.49
CA ILE A 133 6.49 0.82 -19.18
C ILE A 133 7.75 0.07 -19.61
N LEU A 134 7.82 -1.26 -19.40
CA LEU A 134 8.95 -2.05 -19.88
C LEU A 134 9.09 -2.01 -21.41
N ARG A 135 7.97 -1.89 -22.14
CA ARG A 135 8.03 -1.70 -23.60
C ARG A 135 8.56 -0.33 -23.99
N LEU A 136 8.15 0.72 -23.26
CA LEU A 136 8.66 2.08 -23.46
C LEU A 136 10.15 2.19 -23.13
N LEU A 137 10.63 1.46 -22.13
CA LEU A 137 12.03 1.44 -21.70
C LEU A 137 12.97 0.63 -22.61
N ARG A 138 12.52 0.03 -23.69
CA ARG A 138 13.36 -0.76 -24.62
C ARG A 138 14.12 0.08 -25.65
N GLY A 139 13.96 1.40 -25.66
CA GLY A 139 14.66 2.33 -26.58
C GLY A 139 15.91 2.94 -25.96
N LYS A 140 16.60 3.79 -26.73
CA LYS A 140 17.59 4.72 -26.18
C LYS A 140 16.82 5.89 -25.55
N HIS A 141 17.05 6.16 -24.28
CA HIS A 141 16.32 7.19 -23.55
C HIS A 141 17.28 8.23 -23.01
N GLU A 142 16.86 9.48 -23.10
CA GLU A 142 17.43 10.57 -22.33
C GLU A 142 16.97 10.44 -20.87
N MET A 143 17.74 10.93 -19.93
CA MET A 143 17.51 10.77 -18.51
C MET A 143 16.14 11.34 -18.08
N GLU A 144 15.76 12.48 -18.65
CA GLU A 144 14.47 13.12 -18.42
C GLU A 144 13.29 12.22 -18.82
N SER A 145 13.45 11.50 -19.95
CA SER A 145 12.46 10.53 -20.43
C SER A 145 12.31 9.33 -19.47
N LEU A 146 13.40 8.88 -18.85
CA LEU A 146 13.36 7.79 -17.87
C LEU A 146 12.61 8.21 -16.60
N ILE A 147 12.88 9.42 -16.08
CA ILE A 147 12.18 9.96 -14.92
C ILE A 147 10.70 10.13 -15.20
N LEU A 148 10.34 10.73 -16.36
CA LEU A 148 8.95 10.89 -16.77
C LEU A 148 8.24 9.52 -16.93
N THR A 149 8.93 8.52 -17.44
CA THR A 149 8.38 7.17 -17.62
C THR A 149 8.11 6.49 -16.27
N THR A 150 8.98 6.66 -15.29
CA THR A 150 8.75 6.14 -13.93
C THR A 150 7.65 6.91 -13.20
N ALA A 151 7.56 8.23 -13.39
CA ALA A 151 6.46 9.04 -12.89
C ALA A 151 5.11 8.65 -13.53
N LEU A 152 5.11 8.37 -14.84
CA LEU A 152 3.93 7.86 -15.55
C LEU A 152 3.49 6.50 -14.99
N LEU A 153 4.43 5.62 -14.63
CA LEU A 153 4.11 4.36 -13.96
C LEU A 153 3.37 4.60 -12.66
N ALA A 154 3.93 5.41 -11.78
CA ALA A 154 3.38 5.67 -10.46
C ALA A 154 2.01 6.40 -10.56
N CYS A 155 1.98 7.59 -11.17
CA CYS A 155 0.77 8.40 -11.25
C CYS A 155 -0.29 7.77 -12.16
N GLY A 156 0.10 7.17 -13.28
CA GLY A 156 -0.84 6.55 -14.22
C GLY A 156 -1.52 5.32 -13.64
N SER A 157 -0.77 4.41 -13.04
CA SER A 157 -1.36 3.22 -12.40
C SER A 157 -2.21 3.60 -11.20
N TYR A 158 -1.79 4.61 -10.43
CA TYR A 158 -2.56 5.14 -9.30
C TYR A 158 -3.92 5.69 -9.74
N LEU A 159 -3.92 6.60 -10.72
CA LEU A 159 -5.15 7.24 -11.20
C LEU A 159 -6.12 6.23 -11.83
N VAL A 160 -5.61 5.32 -12.68
CA VAL A 160 -6.46 4.31 -13.31
C VAL A 160 -7.06 3.36 -12.27
N ALA A 161 -6.29 2.95 -11.26
CA ALA A 161 -6.81 2.13 -10.16
C ALA A 161 -7.87 2.88 -9.35
N LEU A 162 -7.66 4.16 -9.05
CA LEU A 162 -8.62 5.00 -8.35
C LEU A 162 -9.96 5.10 -9.11
N PHE A 163 -9.91 5.36 -10.42
CA PHE A 163 -11.13 5.41 -11.26
C PHE A 163 -11.83 4.06 -11.39
N ALA A 164 -11.08 2.96 -11.28
CA ALA A 164 -11.62 1.61 -11.28
C ALA A 164 -12.13 1.15 -9.89
N HIS A 165 -12.14 2.03 -8.89
CA HIS A 165 -12.44 1.69 -7.49
C HIS A 165 -11.60 0.50 -6.98
N ALA A 166 -10.32 0.47 -7.39
CA ALA A 166 -9.36 -0.55 -7.00
C ALA A 166 -8.27 0.06 -6.10
N SER A 167 -7.51 -0.78 -5.40
CA SER A 167 -6.44 -0.31 -4.53
C SER A 167 -5.30 0.32 -5.33
N ALA A 168 -5.26 1.66 -5.38
CA ALA A 168 -4.24 2.41 -6.09
C ALA A 168 -2.81 2.14 -5.58
N PRO A 169 -2.53 2.04 -4.26
CA PRO A 169 -1.23 1.66 -3.76
C PRO A 169 -0.76 0.29 -4.27
N ILE A 170 -1.63 -0.72 -4.26
CA ILE A 170 -1.29 -2.06 -4.77
C ILE A 170 -0.94 -2.02 -6.26
N ALA A 171 -1.69 -1.27 -7.07
CA ALA A 171 -1.41 -1.13 -8.49
C ALA A 171 -0.02 -0.52 -8.74
N CYS A 172 0.35 0.55 -8.03
CA CYS A 172 1.67 1.17 -8.10
C CYS A 172 2.78 0.19 -7.75
N VAL A 173 2.61 -0.57 -6.67
CA VAL A 173 3.61 -1.53 -6.19
C VAL A 173 3.80 -2.66 -7.17
N ILE A 174 2.73 -3.26 -7.69
CA ILE A 174 2.83 -4.35 -8.68
C ILE A 174 3.53 -3.84 -9.95
N GLY A 175 3.16 -2.66 -10.44
CA GLY A 175 3.84 -2.03 -11.57
C GLY A 175 5.33 -1.78 -11.31
N GLY A 176 5.66 -1.20 -10.16
CA GLY A 176 7.04 -0.96 -9.72
C GLY A 176 7.85 -2.23 -9.55
N LEU A 177 7.28 -3.30 -9.00
CA LEU A 177 7.93 -4.60 -8.87
C LEU A 177 8.26 -5.24 -10.22
N ILE A 178 7.35 -5.14 -11.20
CA ILE A 178 7.57 -5.67 -12.55
C ILE A 178 8.70 -4.94 -13.24
N VAL A 179 8.69 -3.61 -13.19
CA VAL A 179 9.74 -2.78 -13.78
C VAL A 179 11.05 -2.99 -13.03
N GLY A 180 11.05 -2.92 -11.70
CA GLY A 180 12.24 -3.06 -10.86
C GLY A 180 12.93 -4.42 -10.95
N ASN A 181 12.21 -5.50 -11.30
CA ASN A 181 12.82 -6.80 -11.54
C ASN A 181 13.50 -6.91 -12.91
N LYS A 182 12.98 -6.21 -13.92
CA LYS A 182 13.41 -6.36 -15.32
C LYS A 182 14.24 -5.21 -15.87
N TRP A 183 14.25 -4.05 -15.21
CA TRP A 183 14.94 -2.87 -15.74
C TRP A 183 16.46 -3.07 -15.88
N LYS A 184 17.08 -3.93 -15.02
CA LYS A 184 18.50 -4.29 -15.13
C LYS A 184 18.88 -5.00 -16.43
N GLU A 185 17.89 -5.63 -17.10
CA GLU A 185 18.08 -6.26 -18.41
C GLU A 185 17.95 -5.25 -19.56
N ILE A 186 17.39 -4.07 -19.30
CA ILE A 186 17.02 -3.06 -20.31
C ILE A 186 17.87 -1.80 -20.17
N LEU A 187 18.13 -1.35 -18.96
CA LEU A 187 18.85 -0.13 -18.64
C LEU A 187 20.30 -0.40 -18.22
N GLN A 188 21.16 0.58 -18.47
CA GLN A 188 22.54 0.54 -18.00
C GLN A 188 22.62 0.88 -16.51
N ASP A 189 23.66 0.40 -15.84
CA ASP A 189 23.87 0.66 -14.41
C ASP A 189 23.93 2.16 -14.05
N ARG A 190 24.37 3.01 -14.99
CA ARG A 190 24.38 4.46 -14.82
C ARG A 190 22.96 5.01 -14.75
N GLU A 191 22.11 4.64 -15.70
CA GLU A 191 20.71 5.08 -15.78
C GLU A 191 19.92 4.65 -14.55
N ILE A 192 20.14 3.41 -14.08
CA ILE A 192 19.53 2.88 -12.86
C ILE A 192 19.95 3.69 -11.62
N ARG A 193 21.23 4.05 -11.50
CA ARG A 193 21.71 4.85 -10.36
C ARG A 193 21.10 6.25 -10.36
N GLU A 194 20.98 6.87 -11.51
CA GLU A 194 20.43 8.22 -11.64
C GLU A 194 18.93 8.25 -11.34
N VAL A 195 18.14 7.25 -11.80
CA VAL A 195 16.73 7.12 -11.41
C VAL A 195 16.57 6.88 -9.91
N ASN A 196 17.41 6.01 -9.32
CA ASN A 196 17.38 5.76 -7.86
C ASN A 196 17.82 6.98 -7.03
N HIS A 197 18.63 7.88 -7.61
CA HIS A 197 19.02 9.12 -6.93
C HIS A 197 17.92 10.17 -6.97
N PHE A 198 17.11 10.15 -8.02
CA PHE A 198 15.97 11.06 -8.16
C PHE A 198 14.82 10.71 -7.18
N TRP A 199 14.53 9.42 -7.01
CA TRP A 199 13.50 8.90 -6.08
C TRP A 199 14.08 8.58 -4.69
#